data_773cd58a0d2a5c673a2659998b6b991c
#
_entry.id   773cd58a0d2a5c673a2659998b6b991c
#
_cell.length_a   1.000
_cell.length_b   1.000
_cell.length_c   1.000
_cell.angle_alpha   90.00
_cell.angle_beta   90.00
_cell.angle_gamma   90.00
#
_symmetry.space_group_name_H-M   'P 1'
#
loop_
_entity.id
_entity.type
_entity.pdbx_description
1 polymer ?
#
loop_
_entity_poly.entity_id
_entity_poly.type
_entity_poly.pdbx_seq_one_letter_code
_entity_poly.pdbx_strand_id
1 'polypeptide(L)'
;EREAKPFLKIALADVPVLSLAAHRGTRGLPSYKKEGIAMADLKKLTISAMLVAVAVILSSFSIPIGPSRCFPIQHMVNVLAAVFLGPVYGVSMAFCTALIRNLLGTGSLLAFPGSMVGAFVSAMIFKYTRSKIGAYLGEVIGTGILGGMLCYPIASMMMGQKAALFTFVGPFLASTLCGTVIAAVIITALYKSKAVRLIEEYID
;
A
#
# COMPACT_ATOMS: atom_id res chain seq x y z
N GLU A 1 -0.22 -9.95 -31.16
CA GLU A 1 0.82 -9.42 -30.24
C GLU A 1 1.32 -8.00 -30.62
N ARG A 2 1.06 -7.49 -31.83
CA ARG A 2 1.47 -6.14 -32.28
C ARG A 2 0.45 -5.03 -32.02
N GLU A 3 -0.78 -5.32 -31.71
CA GLU A 3 -1.85 -4.31 -31.57
C GLU A 3 -2.05 -3.73 -30.16
N ALA A 4 -1.52 -4.38 -29.13
CA ALA A 4 -1.67 -3.90 -27.73
C ALA A 4 -0.73 -2.73 -27.36
N LYS A 5 0.35 -2.53 -28.12
CA LYS A 5 1.38 -1.51 -27.81
C LYS A 5 0.94 -0.05 -27.92
N PRO A 6 0.06 0.38 -28.86
CA PRO A 6 -0.34 1.78 -28.95
C PRO A 6 -1.33 2.18 -27.85
N PHE A 7 -2.22 1.31 -27.44
CA PHE A 7 -3.22 1.61 -26.41
C PHE A 7 -2.59 1.78 -25.01
N LEU A 8 -1.54 1.00 -24.73
CA LEU A 8 -0.79 1.06 -23.47
C LEU A 8 0.05 2.34 -23.37
N LYS A 9 0.56 2.86 -24.50
CA LYS A 9 1.28 4.13 -24.55
C LYS A 9 0.39 5.33 -24.24
N ILE A 10 -0.86 5.29 -24.68
CA ILE A 10 -1.84 6.36 -24.45
C ILE A 10 -2.29 6.35 -22.97
N ALA A 11 -2.56 5.18 -22.39
CA ALA A 11 -2.98 5.08 -20.99
C ALA A 11 -1.89 5.50 -19.97
N LEU A 12 -0.61 5.35 -20.33
CA LEU A 12 0.52 5.75 -19.49
C LEU A 12 0.92 7.22 -19.65
N ALA A 13 0.56 7.86 -20.77
CA ALA A 13 0.85 9.27 -21.04
C ALA A 13 -0.01 10.22 -20.20
N ASP A 14 -1.19 9.77 -19.77
CA ASP A 14 -2.18 10.61 -19.08
C ASP A 14 -2.10 10.54 -17.53
N VAL A 15 -1.09 9.87 -16.96
CA VAL A 15 -0.85 9.88 -15.50
C VAL A 15 0.34 10.79 -15.20
N PRO A 16 0.10 12.09 -14.92
CA PRO A 16 1.18 13.10 -14.85
C PRO A 16 2.20 12.84 -13.73
N VAL A 17 1.82 12.14 -12.68
CA VAL A 17 2.72 11.85 -11.54
C VAL A 17 3.73 10.75 -11.87
N LEU A 18 3.35 9.71 -12.62
CA LEU A 18 4.26 8.66 -13.08
C LEU A 18 5.19 9.17 -14.18
N SER A 19 4.67 10.01 -15.08
CA SER A 19 5.45 10.64 -16.16
C SER A 19 6.55 11.56 -15.60
N LEU A 20 6.28 12.35 -14.54
CA LEU A 20 7.27 13.29 -13.99
C LEU A 20 8.41 12.57 -13.26
N ALA A 21 8.13 11.50 -12.52
CA ALA A 21 9.14 10.72 -11.81
C ALA A 21 10.04 9.94 -12.77
N ALA A 22 9.46 9.30 -13.79
CA ALA A 22 10.18 8.58 -14.83
C ALA A 22 11.04 9.53 -15.68
N HIS A 23 10.53 10.73 -16.01
CA HIS A 23 11.22 11.69 -16.88
C HIS A 23 12.44 12.35 -16.20
N ARG A 24 12.43 12.52 -14.87
CA ARG A 24 13.59 13.08 -14.15
C ARG A 24 14.76 12.11 -14.02
N GLY A 25 14.49 10.81 -13.86
CA GLY A 25 15.53 9.79 -13.66
C GLY A 25 16.17 9.26 -14.95
N THR A 26 15.53 9.46 -16.10
CA THR A 26 15.96 8.85 -17.38
C THR A 26 16.60 9.80 -18.37
N ARG A 27 16.76 11.09 -18.06
CA ARG A 27 17.48 12.02 -18.93
C ARG A 27 18.92 11.58 -19.14
N GLY A 28 19.31 11.33 -20.38
CA GLY A 28 20.67 10.91 -20.75
C GLY A 28 20.89 9.40 -20.84
N LEU A 29 19.89 8.57 -20.52
CA LEU A 29 20.03 7.12 -20.66
C LEU A 29 19.80 6.65 -22.11
N PRO A 30 20.51 5.58 -22.55
CA PRO A 30 20.26 4.92 -23.82
C PRO A 30 18.80 4.41 -23.93
N SER A 31 18.26 4.34 -25.16
CA SER A 31 16.85 3.97 -25.41
C SER A 31 16.47 2.63 -24.79
N TYR A 32 17.31 1.59 -24.94
CA TYR A 32 17.06 0.26 -24.35
C TYR A 32 16.94 0.27 -22.81
N LYS A 33 17.73 1.15 -22.16
CA LYS A 33 17.70 1.29 -20.71
C LYS A 33 16.44 2.01 -20.23
N LYS A 34 15.91 2.95 -21.02
CA LYS A 34 14.61 3.61 -20.76
C LYS A 34 13.46 2.63 -20.90
N GLU A 35 13.51 1.76 -21.90
CA GLU A 35 12.49 0.71 -22.10
C GLU A 35 12.50 -0.30 -20.95
N GLY A 36 13.67 -0.73 -20.48
CA GLY A 36 13.80 -1.61 -19.32
C GLY A 36 13.20 -1.02 -18.03
N ILE A 37 13.50 0.26 -17.74
CA ILE A 37 12.92 0.95 -16.57
C ILE A 37 11.40 1.08 -16.71
N ALA A 38 10.88 1.42 -17.88
CA ALA A 38 9.45 1.53 -18.12
C ALA A 38 8.73 0.18 -17.95
N MET A 39 9.37 -0.92 -18.35
CA MET A 39 8.82 -2.26 -18.17
C MET A 39 8.80 -2.69 -16.70
N ALA A 40 9.86 -2.41 -15.93
CA ALA A 40 9.90 -2.70 -14.49
C ALA A 40 8.84 -1.90 -13.73
N ASP A 41 8.64 -0.62 -14.06
CA ASP A 41 7.60 0.22 -13.48
C ASP A 41 6.20 -0.29 -13.82
N LEU A 42 5.99 -0.77 -15.05
CA LEU A 42 4.71 -1.35 -15.46
C LEU A 42 4.38 -2.64 -14.68
N LYS A 43 5.38 -3.51 -14.47
CA LYS A 43 5.21 -4.73 -13.68
C LYS A 43 4.83 -4.41 -12.22
N LYS A 44 5.51 -3.44 -11.59
CA LYS A 44 5.18 -2.96 -10.23
C LYS A 44 3.77 -2.38 -10.17
N LEU A 45 3.37 -1.61 -11.17
CA LEU A 45 2.02 -1.06 -11.26
C LEU A 45 0.96 -2.16 -11.37
N THR A 46 1.22 -3.19 -12.17
CA THR A 46 0.30 -4.34 -12.32
C THR A 46 0.12 -5.08 -11.00
N ILE A 47 1.22 -5.37 -10.28
CA ILE A 47 1.15 -6.02 -8.97
C ILE A 47 0.41 -5.12 -7.96
N SER A 48 0.68 -3.81 -7.98
CA SER A 48 -0.02 -2.86 -7.12
C SER A 48 -1.52 -2.87 -7.37
N ALA A 49 -1.96 -2.88 -8.64
CA ALA A 49 -3.36 -2.94 -9.01
C ALA A 49 -4.03 -4.26 -8.54
N MET A 50 -3.33 -5.40 -8.67
CA MET A 50 -3.82 -6.68 -8.14
C MET A 50 -3.98 -6.65 -6.62
N LEU A 51 -3.02 -6.08 -5.90
CA LEU A 51 -3.08 -5.93 -4.44
C LEU A 51 -4.21 -4.99 -4.01
N VAL A 52 -4.45 -3.89 -4.74
CA VAL A 52 -5.62 -3.01 -4.53
C VAL A 52 -6.92 -3.80 -4.71
N ALA A 53 -7.03 -4.57 -5.78
CA ALA A 53 -8.23 -5.38 -6.03
C ALA A 53 -8.48 -6.39 -4.90
N VAL A 54 -7.45 -7.10 -4.45
CA VAL A 54 -7.52 -8.03 -3.31
C VAL A 54 -7.96 -7.29 -2.04
N ALA A 55 -7.35 -6.13 -1.73
CA ALA A 55 -7.68 -5.35 -0.56
C ALA A 55 -9.12 -4.84 -0.59
N VAL A 56 -9.62 -4.40 -1.76
CA VAL A 56 -10.99 -3.90 -1.92
C VAL A 56 -12.00 -5.04 -1.80
N ILE A 57 -11.82 -6.15 -2.52
CA ILE A 57 -12.73 -7.30 -2.51
C ILE A 57 -12.83 -7.88 -1.08
N LEU A 58 -11.69 -8.10 -0.44
CA LEU A 58 -11.64 -8.69 0.89
C LEU A 58 -11.93 -7.67 2.02
N SER A 59 -12.08 -6.38 1.71
CA SER A 59 -12.45 -5.38 2.71
C SER A 59 -13.84 -5.58 3.30
N SER A 60 -14.70 -6.35 2.64
CA SER A 60 -16.00 -6.76 3.18
C SER A 60 -15.85 -7.64 4.42
N PHE A 61 -14.73 -8.33 4.57
CA PHE A 61 -14.39 -9.10 5.76
C PHE A 61 -13.80 -8.17 6.82
N SER A 62 -14.65 -7.46 7.53
CA SER A 62 -14.27 -6.64 8.67
C SER A 62 -14.67 -7.32 9.97
N ILE A 63 -13.81 -7.23 10.97
CA ILE A 63 -14.05 -7.78 12.31
C ILE A 63 -14.52 -6.63 13.21
N PRO A 64 -15.74 -6.68 13.77
CA PRO A 64 -16.21 -5.65 14.70
C PRO A 64 -15.39 -5.74 16.00
N ILE A 65 -14.80 -4.63 16.42
CA ILE A 65 -14.07 -4.51 17.69
C ILE A 65 -14.60 -3.27 18.42
N GLY A 66 -15.51 -3.48 19.36
CA GLY A 66 -16.17 -2.40 20.08
C GLY A 66 -16.93 -1.46 19.12
N PRO A 67 -16.73 -0.15 19.23
CA PRO A 67 -17.42 0.84 18.38
C PRO A 67 -16.82 0.97 16.97
N SER A 68 -15.75 0.24 16.66
CA SER A 68 -15.01 0.33 15.42
C SER A 68 -14.94 -1.00 14.68
N ARG A 69 -14.46 -0.96 13.44
CA ARG A 69 -14.21 -2.15 12.61
C ARG A 69 -12.74 -2.30 12.31
N CYS A 70 -12.27 -3.52 12.39
CA CYS A 70 -10.90 -3.93 12.07
C CYS A 70 -10.84 -4.43 10.62
N PHE A 71 -9.85 -3.96 9.86
CA PHE A 71 -9.65 -4.32 8.45
C PHE A 71 -8.26 -4.93 8.22
N PRO A 72 -8.00 -6.14 8.69
CA PRO A 72 -6.64 -6.71 8.68
C PRO A 72 -6.07 -6.86 7.28
N ILE A 73 -6.91 -7.14 6.29
CA ILE A 73 -6.46 -7.36 4.91
C ILE A 73 -5.76 -6.13 4.32
N GLN A 74 -6.25 -4.91 4.62
CA GLN A 74 -5.61 -3.69 4.13
C GLN A 74 -4.18 -3.55 4.66
N HIS A 75 -3.95 -3.84 5.93
CA HIS A 75 -2.63 -3.75 6.55
C HIS A 75 -1.69 -4.87 6.10
N MET A 76 -2.25 -6.08 5.88
CA MET A 76 -1.52 -7.17 5.23
C MET A 76 -0.98 -6.74 3.86
N VAL A 77 -1.83 -6.14 3.04
CA VAL A 77 -1.46 -5.71 1.68
C VAL A 77 -0.46 -4.55 1.73
N ASN A 78 -0.59 -3.62 2.69
CA ASN A 78 0.40 -2.56 2.91
C ASN A 78 1.81 -3.12 3.19
N VAL A 79 1.91 -4.13 4.05
CA VAL A 79 3.19 -4.77 4.38
C VAL A 79 3.76 -5.51 3.16
N LEU A 80 2.94 -6.21 2.39
CA LEU A 80 3.38 -6.86 1.15
C LEU A 80 3.92 -5.82 0.16
N ALA A 81 3.21 -4.72 -0.05
CA ALA A 81 3.66 -3.64 -0.91
C ALA A 81 4.95 -2.99 -0.40
N ALA A 82 5.10 -2.81 0.92
CA ALA A 82 6.31 -2.27 1.52
C ALA A 82 7.54 -3.13 1.24
N VAL A 83 7.39 -4.45 1.30
CA VAL A 83 8.49 -5.41 1.11
C VAL A 83 8.84 -5.58 -0.37
N PHE A 84 7.85 -5.66 -1.27
CA PHE A 84 8.08 -6.01 -2.67
C PHE A 84 8.10 -4.82 -3.63
N LEU A 85 7.35 -3.75 -3.35
CA LEU A 85 7.14 -2.66 -4.31
C LEU A 85 7.80 -1.35 -3.88
N GLY A 86 8.04 -1.18 -2.58
CA GLY A 86 8.67 0.02 -2.02
C GLY A 86 7.69 1.18 -1.75
N PRO A 87 8.21 2.34 -1.28
CA PRO A 87 7.39 3.39 -0.67
C PRO A 87 6.42 4.07 -1.63
N VAL A 88 6.82 4.36 -2.85
CA VAL A 88 5.97 5.08 -3.82
C VAL A 88 4.74 4.24 -4.18
N TYR A 89 4.95 3.00 -4.59
CA TYR A 89 3.86 2.09 -4.95
C TYR A 89 3.03 1.71 -3.72
N GLY A 90 3.65 1.50 -2.56
CA GLY A 90 2.94 1.18 -1.31
C GLY A 90 1.97 2.28 -0.89
N VAL A 91 2.41 3.55 -0.89
CA VAL A 91 1.55 4.69 -0.54
C VAL A 91 0.46 4.92 -1.59
N SER A 92 0.80 4.85 -2.88
CA SER A 92 -0.18 5.00 -3.96
C SER A 92 -1.26 3.91 -3.89
N MET A 93 -0.87 2.67 -3.62
CA MET A 93 -1.77 1.55 -3.44
C MET A 93 -2.68 1.74 -2.21
N ALA A 94 -2.13 2.19 -1.08
CA ALA A 94 -2.91 2.47 0.13
C ALA A 94 -3.94 3.58 -0.12
N PHE A 95 -3.56 4.64 -0.85
CA PHE A 95 -4.45 5.70 -1.27
C PHE A 95 -5.58 5.19 -2.18
N CYS A 96 -5.24 4.47 -3.25
CA CYS A 96 -6.23 3.93 -4.18
C CYS A 96 -7.20 2.97 -3.48
N THR A 97 -6.70 2.11 -2.60
CA THR A 97 -7.54 1.20 -1.81
C THR A 97 -8.52 1.98 -0.90
N ALA A 98 -8.02 3.00 -0.18
CA ALA A 98 -8.86 3.82 0.67
C ALA A 98 -9.91 4.58 -0.16
N LEU A 99 -9.53 5.13 -1.32
CA LEU A 99 -10.42 5.85 -2.22
C LEU A 99 -11.54 4.95 -2.74
N ILE A 100 -11.21 3.81 -3.33
CA ILE A 100 -12.19 2.87 -3.90
C ILE A 100 -13.13 2.36 -2.80
N ARG A 101 -12.62 1.99 -1.63
CA ARG A 101 -13.45 1.55 -0.51
C ARG A 101 -14.41 2.63 -0.01
N ASN A 102 -13.97 3.89 0.02
CA ASN A 102 -14.85 5.00 0.38
C ASN A 102 -15.95 5.23 -0.67
N LEU A 103 -15.62 5.17 -1.96
CA LEU A 103 -16.59 5.26 -3.05
C LEU A 103 -17.62 4.12 -3.03
N LEU A 104 -17.20 2.92 -2.63
CA LEU A 104 -18.07 1.75 -2.47
C LEU A 104 -18.84 1.73 -1.14
N GLY A 105 -18.64 2.71 -0.26
CA GLY A 105 -19.28 2.76 1.06
C GLY A 105 -18.78 1.70 2.07
N THR A 106 -17.70 0.99 1.76
CA THR A 106 -17.09 -0.03 2.65
C THR A 106 -15.91 0.50 3.47
N GLY A 107 -15.53 1.76 3.25
CA GLY A 107 -14.44 2.46 3.93
C GLY A 107 -14.92 3.62 4.79
N SER A 108 -13.95 4.35 5.34
CA SER A 108 -14.17 5.63 6.00
C SER A 108 -13.03 6.60 5.64
N LEU A 109 -13.25 7.90 5.80
CA LEU A 109 -12.23 8.93 5.58
C LEU A 109 -10.99 8.71 6.47
N LEU A 110 -11.15 8.05 7.61
CA LEU A 110 -10.07 7.71 8.52
C LEU A 110 -9.07 6.68 7.94
N ALA A 111 -9.47 5.95 6.90
CA ALA A 111 -8.59 5.01 6.23
C ALA A 111 -7.43 5.69 5.48
N PHE A 112 -7.62 6.94 5.01
CA PHE A 112 -6.57 7.65 4.27
C PHE A 112 -5.33 7.92 5.13
N PRO A 113 -5.39 8.69 6.23
CA PRO A 113 -4.20 8.95 7.03
C PRO A 113 -3.64 7.68 7.65
N GLY A 114 -4.51 6.79 8.13
CA GLY A 114 -4.09 5.54 8.75
C GLY A 114 -3.22 4.71 7.83
N SER A 115 -3.78 4.22 6.73
CA SER A 115 -3.08 3.28 5.85
C SER A 115 -1.90 3.89 5.09
N MET A 116 -2.00 5.16 4.67
CA MET A 116 -0.91 5.80 3.92
C MET A 116 0.33 6.01 4.78
N VAL A 117 0.15 6.46 6.04
CA VAL A 117 1.27 6.65 6.97
C VAL A 117 1.92 5.32 7.30
N GLY A 118 1.14 4.28 7.56
CA GLY A 118 1.66 2.95 7.83
C GLY A 118 2.43 2.37 6.65
N ALA A 119 1.84 2.39 5.45
CA ALA A 119 2.51 1.94 4.24
C ALA A 119 3.82 2.69 3.97
N PHE A 120 3.84 4.02 4.20
CA PHE A 120 5.04 4.83 4.04
C PHE A 120 6.12 4.45 5.06
N VAL A 121 5.79 4.41 6.36
CA VAL A 121 6.75 4.10 7.43
C VAL A 121 7.29 2.69 7.27
N SER A 122 6.42 1.70 7.02
CA SER A 122 6.80 0.31 6.77
C SER A 122 7.77 0.19 5.60
N ALA A 123 7.45 0.80 4.46
CA ALA A 123 8.28 0.75 3.26
C ALA A 123 9.61 1.50 3.42
N MET A 124 9.63 2.63 4.12
CA MET A 124 10.86 3.37 4.39
C MET A 124 11.78 2.59 5.30
N ILE A 125 11.27 2.02 6.40
CA ILE A 125 12.09 1.18 7.29
C ILE A 125 12.65 -0.01 6.51
N PHE A 126 11.81 -0.70 5.71
CA PHE A 126 12.28 -1.81 4.90
C PHE A 126 13.33 -1.39 3.87
N LYS A 127 13.15 -0.25 3.21
CA LYS A 127 14.10 0.28 2.22
C LYS A 127 15.50 0.49 2.81
N TYR A 128 15.58 1.02 4.03
CA TYR A 128 16.86 1.32 4.67
C TYR A 128 17.47 0.14 5.43
N THR A 129 16.64 -0.68 6.09
CA THR A 129 17.14 -1.76 6.96
C THR A 129 17.14 -3.13 6.29
N ARG A 130 16.37 -3.31 5.21
CA ARG A 130 16.09 -4.61 4.57
C ARG A 130 15.55 -5.66 5.55
N SER A 131 15.08 -5.22 6.70
CA SER A 131 14.52 -6.07 7.75
C SER A 131 13.00 -6.20 7.61
N LYS A 132 12.53 -7.44 7.45
CA LYS A 132 11.09 -7.75 7.43
C LYS A 132 10.43 -7.38 8.75
N ILE A 133 11.11 -7.66 9.88
CA ILE A 133 10.63 -7.29 11.22
C ILE A 133 10.49 -5.77 11.31
N GLY A 134 11.45 -5.03 10.76
CA GLY A 134 11.36 -3.57 10.67
C GLY A 134 10.14 -3.10 9.88
N ALA A 135 9.82 -3.75 8.77
CA ALA A 135 8.61 -3.43 8.00
C ALA A 135 7.33 -3.72 8.81
N TYR A 136 7.28 -4.84 9.52
CA TYR A 136 6.14 -5.21 10.37
C TYR A 136 5.90 -4.18 11.48
N LEU A 137 6.96 -3.83 12.21
CA LEU A 137 6.90 -2.80 13.26
C LEU A 137 6.55 -1.43 12.67
N GLY A 138 7.06 -1.12 11.50
CA GLY A 138 6.76 0.12 10.77
C GLY A 138 5.27 0.25 10.45
N GLU A 139 4.61 -0.81 10.00
CA GLU A 139 3.17 -0.79 9.76
C GLU A 139 2.38 -0.63 11.07
N VAL A 140 2.75 -1.39 12.11
CA VAL A 140 2.05 -1.33 13.41
C VAL A 140 2.18 0.06 14.04
N ILE A 141 3.37 0.64 14.07
CA ILE A 141 3.59 1.98 14.63
C ILE A 141 3.00 3.04 13.70
N GLY A 142 3.28 2.94 12.40
CA GLY A 142 2.84 3.90 11.39
C GLY A 142 1.33 4.03 11.31
N THR A 143 0.61 2.93 11.16
CA THR A 143 -0.85 2.95 11.12
C THR A 143 -1.47 2.99 12.52
N GLY A 144 -1.03 2.11 13.41
CA GLY A 144 -1.67 1.93 14.71
C GLY A 144 -1.56 3.15 15.61
N ILE A 145 -0.39 3.76 15.68
CA ILE A 145 -0.14 4.92 16.56
C ILE A 145 -0.26 6.22 15.74
N LEU A 146 0.64 6.46 14.78
CA LEU A 146 0.69 7.73 14.06
C LEU A 146 -0.56 7.96 13.22
N GLY A 147 -1.00 6.96 12.47
CA GLY A 147 -2.22 7.01 11.67
C GLY A 147 -3.47 7.16 12.54
N GLY A 148 -3.55 6.42 13.66
CA GLY A 148 -4.64 6.54 14.63
C GLY A 148 -4.75 7.93 15.24
N MET A 149 -3.61 8.57 15.57
CA MET A 149 -3.59 9.95 16.06
C MET A 149 -3.98 10.96 14.98
N LEU A 150 -3.51 10.77 13.74
CA LEU A 150 -3.86 11.63 12.60
C LEU A 150 -5.33 11.52 12.18
N CYS A 151 -6.04 10.49 12.61
CA CYS A 151 -7.47 10.38 12.41
C CYS A 151 -8.27 11.37 13.27
N TYR A 152 -7.72 11.85 14.39
CA TYR A 152 -8.39 12.76 15.29
C TYR A 152 -8.88 14.06 14.61
N PRO A 153 -8.01 14.85 13.92
CA PRO A 153 -8.47 16.07 13.26
C PRO A 153 -9.50 15.80 12.17
N ILE A 154 -9.38 14.67 11.44
CA ILE A 154 -10.34 14.31 10.40
C ILE A 154 -11.71 13.96 11.02
N ALA A 155 -11.71 13.16 12.07
CA ALA A 155 -12.92 12.77 12.77
C ALA A 155 -13.63 13.98 13.38
N SER A 156 -12.89 14.89 14.02
CA SER A 156 -13.45 16.05 14.70
C SER A 156 -13.90 17.15 13.73
N MET A 157 -13.06 17.49 12.73
CA MET A 157 -13.31 18.63 11.84
C MET A 157 -14.15 18.28 10.62
N MET A 158 -13.96 17.08 10.03
CA MET A 158 -14.66 16.69 8.80
C MET A 158 -15.89 15.81 9.06
N MET A 159 -15.85 14.98 10.10
CA MET A 159 -16.96 14.07 10.43
C MET A 159 -17.81 14.56 11.60
N GLY A 160 -17.46 15.67 12.27
CA GLY A 160 -18.20 16.22 13.40
C GLY A 160 -18.27 15.30 14.61
N GLN A 161 -17.39 14.31 14.71
CA GLN A 161 -17.39 13.33 15.80
C GLN A 161 -16.66 13.91 17.03
N LYS A 162 -17.27 13.77 18.20
CA LYS A 162 -16.59 14.04 19.47
C LYS A 162 -15.63 12.90 19.76
N ALA A 163 -14.36 13.05 19.41
CA ALA A 163 -13.32 12.06 19.63
C ALA A 163 -12.18 12.66 20.46
N ALA A 164 -11.43 11.83 21.18
CA ALA A 164 -10.17 12.20 21.79
C ALA A 164 -9.02 11.76 20.89
N LEU A 165 -7.83 12.33 21.09
CA LEU A 165 -6.63 12.08 20.27
C LEU A 165 -6.29 10.58 20.10
N PHE A 166 -6.52 9.80 21.15
CA PHE A 166 -6.19 8.36 21.18
C PHE A 166 -7.39 7.44 20.90
N THR A 167 -8.57 7.99 20.58
CA THR A 167 -9.79 7.20 20.36
C THR A 167 -9.60 6.12 19.30
N PHE A 168 -8.86 6.43 18.24
CA PHE A 168 -8.68 5.53 17.09
C PHE A 168 -7.44 4.63 17.20
N VAL A 169 -6.54 4.91 18.15
CA VAL A 169 -5.28 4.14 18.30
C VAL A 169 -5.57 2.67 18.63
N GLY A 170 -6.47 2.38 19.55
CA GLY A 170 -6.81 0.99 19.93
C GLY A 170 -7.32 0.16 18.75
N PRO A 171 -8.40 0.56 18.05
CA PRO A 171 -8.92 -0.13 16.87
C PRO A 171 -7.88 -0.26 15.73
N PHE A 172 -7.07 0.77 15.50
CA PHE A 172 -6.04 0.72 14.46
C PHE A 172 -4.90 -0.23 14.84
N LEU A 173 -4.45 -0.24 16.09
CA LEU A 173 -3.47 -1.21 16.58
C LEU A 173 -3.97 -2.65 16.42
N ALA A 174 -5.19 -2.95 16.82
CA ALA A 174 -5.77 -4.28 16.64
C ALA A 174 -5.80 -4.68 15.16
N SER A 175 -6.21 -3.75 14.28
CA SER A 175 -6.29 -3.97 12.84
C SER A 175 -4.91 -4.25 12.22
N THR A 176 -3.91 -3.43 12.57
CA THR A 176 -2.55 -3.59 12.06
C THR A 176 -1.85 -4.81 12.59
N LEU A 177 -2.02 -5.14 13.87
CA LEU A 177 -1.44 -6.36 14.45
C LEU A 177 -1.95 -7.60 13.74
N CYS A 178 -3.27 -7.75 13.58
CA CYS A 178 -3.86 -8.86 12.85
C CYS A 178 -3.35 -8.92 11.39
N GLY A 179 -3.38 -7.80 10.69
CA GLY A 179 -2.92 -7.73 9.29
C GLY A 179 -1.44 -8.03 9.13
N THR A 180 -0.61 -7.54 10.05
CA THR A 180 0.83 -7.77 10.03
C THR A 180 1.18 -9.24 10.32
N VAL A 181 0.45 -9.90 11.22
CA VAL A 181 0.62 -11.34 11.48
C VAL A 181 0.29 -12.14 10.21
N ILE A 182 -0.82 -11.83 9.54
CA ILE A 182 -1.18 -12.48 8.27
C ILE A 182 -0.09 -12.23 7.22
N ALA A 183 0.39 -11.00 7.08
CA ALA A 183 1.48 -10.65 6.16
C ALA A 183 2.75 -11.44 6.47
N ALA A 184 3.13 -11.56 7.75
CA ALA A 184 4.31 -12.30 8.17
C ALA A 184 4.23 -13.80 7.81
N VAL A 185 3.06 -14.41 7.96
CA VAL A 185 2.81 -15.80 7.53
C VAL A 185 2.97 -15.92 6.02
N ILE A 186 2.32 -15.05 5.25
CA ILE A 186 2.38 -15.08 3.78
C ILE A 186 3.82 -14.85 3.29
N ILE A 187 4.51 -13.83 3.79
CA ILE A 187 5.88 -13.54 3.40
C ILE A 187 6.80 -14.71 3.73
N THR A 188 6.63 -15.31 4.91
CA THR A 188 7.43 -16.50 5.31
C THR A 188 7.15 -17.67 4.38
N ALA A 189 5.90 -17.92 4.03
CA ALA A 189 5.52 -18.99 3.10
C ALA A 189 6.11 -18.74 1.69
N LEU A 190 6.05 -17.51 1.19
CA LEU A 190 6.63 -17.13 -0.11
C LEU A 190 8.15 -17.34 -0.14
N TYR A 191 8.85 -16.98 0.96
CA TYR A 191 10.30 -17.22 1.05
C TYR A 191 10.65 -18.71 1.13
N LYS A 192 9.84 -19.52 1.80
CA LYS A 192 10.04 -20.99 1.88
C LYS A 192 9.77 -21.67 0.54
N SER A 193 8.76 -21.26 -0.19
CA SER A 193 8.39 -21.82 -1.51
C SER A 193 9.27 -21.36 -2.65
N LYS A 194 10.28 -20.52 -2.39
CA LYS A 194 11.11 -19.86 -3.42
C LYS A 194 10.32 -18.98 -4.40
N ALA A 195 9.03 -18.78 -4.19
CA ALA A 195 8.19 -17.92 -5.02
C ALA A 195 8.64 -16.44 -5.00
N VAL A 196 9.34 -16.03 -3.95
CA VAL A 196 9.95 -14.70 -3.87
C VAL A 196 10.92 -14.46 -5.03
N ARG A 197 11.72 -15.47 -5.42
CA ARG A 197 12.62 -15.35 -6.57
C ARG A 197 11.87 -15.05 -7.87
N LEU A 198 10.73 -15.70 -8.08
CA LEU A 198 9.89 -15.44 -9.24
C LEU A 198 9.28 -14.04 -9.21
N ILE A 199 8.91 -13.53 -8.03
CA ILE A 199 8.40 -12.16 -7.88
C ILE A 199 9.51 -11.15 -8.11
N GLU A 200 10.70 -11.34 -7.53
CA GLU A 200 11.85 -10.47 -7.71
C GLU A 200 12.32 -10.48 -9.18
N GLU A 201 12.46 -11.65 -9.80
CA GLU A 201 12.80 -11.79 -11.22
C GLU A 201 11.74 -11.17 -12.15
N TYR A 202 10.47 -11.22 -11.76
CA TYR A 202 9.40 -10.56 -12.52
C TYR A 202 9.44 -9.03 -12.37
N ILE A 203 9.81 -8.50 -11.21
CA ILE A 203 9.80 -7.07 -10.91
C ILE A 203 11.05 -6.35 -11.49
N ASP A 204 12.21 -7.02 -11.50
CA ASP A 204 13.45 -6.50 -12.08
C ASP A 204 13.43 -6.63 -13.62
#